data_7e3c9ee32945a2fd9a8ef3ff4e143719
#
_entry.id   7e3c9ee32945a2fd9a8ef3ff4e143719
#
_cell.length_a   1.000
_cell.length_b   1.000
_cell.length_c   1.000
_cell.angle_alpha   90.00
_cell.angle_beta   90.00
_cell.angle_gamma   90.00
#
_symmetry.space_group_name_H-M   'P 1'
#
loop_
_entity.id
_entity.type
_entity.pdbx_description
1 polymer ?
#
loop_
_entity_poly.entity_id
_entity_poly.type
_entity_poly.pdbx_seq_one_letter_code
_entity_poly.pdbx_strand_id
1 'polypeptide(L)' 'MTDIATLLNQTTAETGLGLQRIDAEYLLAHYLAKPRAWLYAFSDQPLPDRQVEDFMALAN' A
#
# COMPACT_ATOMS: atom_id res chain seq x y z
N MET A 1 -9.71 -1.47 10.54
CA MET A 1 -8.91 -2.28 9.61
C MET A 1 -8.47 -1.43 8.44
N THR A 2 -7.24 -1.63 8.00
CA THR A 2 -6.68 -0.85 6.91
C THR A 2 -6.84 -1.64 5.61
N ASP A 3 -7.47 -1.04 4.61
CA ASP A 3 -7.56 -1.64 3.29
C ASP A 3 -6.44 -1.11 2.39
N ILE A 4 -6.34 -1.67 1.20
CA ILE A 4 -5.27 -1.31 0.26
C ILE A 4 -5.35 0.17 -0.10
N ALA A 5 -6.53 0.68 -0.40
CA ALA A 5 -6.68 2.09 -0.77
C ALA A 5 -6.26 3.01 0.37
N THR A 6 -6.66 2.70 1.60
CA THR A 6 -6.28 3.49 2.77
C THR A 6 -4.76 3.45 2.97
N LEU A 7 -4.16 2.28 2.85
CA LEU A 7 -2.71 2.14 3.02
C LEU A 7 -1.95 2.96 1.97
N LEU A 8 -2.38 2.89 0.71
CA LEU A 8 -1.76 3.68 -0.35
C LEU A 8 -1.91 5.18 -0.08
N ASN A 9 -3.07 5.61 0.38
CA ASN A 9 -3.28 7.01 0.73
C ASN A 9 -2.37 7.45 1.87
N GLN A 10 -2.18 6.60 2.87
CA GLN A 10 -1.30 6.90 4.00
C GLN A 10 0.15 7.05 3.57
N THR A 11 0.59 6.27 2.58
CA THR A 11 1.99 6.32 2.13
C THR A 11 2.25 7.41 1.11
N THR A 12 1.20 7.95 0.47
CA THR A 12 1.35 8.94 -0.60
C THR A 12 0.79 10.31 -0.26
N ALA A 13 0.04 10.44 0.84
CA ALA A 13 -0.52 11.72 1.26
C ALA A 13 0.60 12.68 1.67
N GLU A 14 0.31 13.98 1.67
CA GLU A 14 1.27 15.01 2.06
C GLU A 14 1.86 14.76 3.44
N THR A 15 1.06 14.19 4.33
CA THR A 15 1.47 13.88 5.69
C THR A 15 2.00 12.47 5.83
N GLY A 16 2.06 11.72 4.74
CA GLY A 16 2.54 10.34 4.74
C GLY A 16 4.04 10.28 4.54
N LEU A 17 4.50 9.22 3.89
CA LEU A 17 5.92 8.96 3.70
C LEU A 17 6.52 9.69 2.49
N GLY A 18 5.71 10.46 1.77
CA GLY A 18 6.19 11.25 0.64
C GLY A 18 6.45 10.46 -0.64
N LEU A 19 5.98 9.24 -0.70
CA LEU A 19 6.14 8.42 -1.90
C LEU A 19 5.21 8.90 -3.00
N GLN A 20 5.66 8.78 -4.24
CA GLN A 20 4.77 8.95 -5.37
C GLN A 20 3.76 7.81 -5.38
N ARG A 21 2.53 8.11 -5.82
CA ARG A 21 1.47 7.09 -5.82
C ARG A 21 1.88 5.85 -6.61
N ILE A 22 2.50 6.05 -7.76
CA ILE A 22 2.89 4.94 -8.61
C ILE A 22 3.98 4.09 -7.95
N ASP A 23 4.91 4.73 -7.26
CA ASP A 23 5.97 4.01 -6.55
C ASP A 23 5.39 3.20 -5.40
N ALA A 24 4.44 3.77 -4.67
CA ALA A 24 3.77 3.07 -3.58
C ALA A 24 3.01 1.85 -4.10
N GLU A 25 2.36 1.99 -5.25
CA GLU A 25 1.63 0.88 -5.86
C GLU A 25 2.57 -0.24 -6.28
N TYR A 26 3.70 0.09 -6.88
CA TYR A 26 4.68 -0.92 -7.25
C TYR A 26 5.25 -1.63 -6.02
N LEU A 27 5.57 -0.87 -5.00
CA LEU A 27 6.13 -1.44 -3.78
C LEU A 27 5.14 -2.39 -3.11
N LEU A 28 3.89 -1.97 -3.00
CA LEU A 28 2.86 -2.81 -2.38
C LEU A 28 2.58 -4.05 -3.23
N ALA A 29 2.52 -3.89 -4.55
CA ALA A 29 2.32 -5.03 -5.45
C ALA A 29 3.45 -6.04 -5.29
N HIS A 30 4.68 -5.55 -5.22
CA HIS A 30 5.83 -6.41 -5.00
C HIS A 30 5.76 -7.13 -3.66
N TYR A 31 5.42 -6.41 -2.60
CA TYR A 31 5.30 -6.99 -1.27
C TYR A 31 4.23 -8.08 -1.23
N LEU A 32 3.11 -7.85 -1.89
CA LEU A 32 2.00 -8.82 -1.92
C LEU A 32 2.20 -9.90 -2.99
N ALA A 33 3.23 -9.77 -3.84
CA ALA A 33 3.49 -10.67 -4.96
C ALA A 33 2.29 -10.74 -5.92
N LYS A 34 1.70 -9.57 -6.21
CA LYS A 34 0.55 -9.44 -7.10
C LYS A 34 0.83 -8.36 -8.15
N PRO A 35 0.16 -8.42 -9.32
CA PRO A 35 0.29 -7.35 -10.29
C PRO A 35 -0.42 -6.07 -9.81
N ARG A 36 0.01 -4.91 -10.34
CA ARG A 36 -0.62 -3.64 -9.96
C ARG A 36 -2.12 -3.63 -10.24
N ALA A 37 -2.55 -4.27 -11.31
CA ALA A 37 -3.97 -4.34 -11.64
C ALA A 37 -4.78 -4.99 -10.52
N TRP A 38 -4.18 -5.92 -9.80
CA TRP A 38 -4.84 -6.57 -8.66
C TRP A 38 -5.17 -5.56 -7.57
N LEU A 39 -4.28 -4.57 -7.35
CA LEU A 39 -4.50 -3.54 -6.34
C LEU A 39 -5.73 -2.70 -6.65
N TYR A 40 -5.97 -2.41 -7.91
CA TYR A 40 -7.14 -1.65 -8.32
C TYR A 40 -8.41 -2.47 -8.15
N ALA A 41 -8.36 -3.74 -8.53
CA ALA A 41 -9.52 -4.62 -8.44
C ALA A 41 -9.90 -4.90 -6.98
N PHE A 42 -8.92 -4.93 -6.09
CA PHE A 42 -9.12 -5.28 -4.68
C PHE A 42 -8.71 -4.15 -3.75
N SER A 43 -8.97 -2.91 -4.16
CA SER A 43 -8.58 -1.74 -3.37
C SER A 43 -9.25 -1.67 -2.01
N ASP A 44 -10.39 -2.33 -1.86
CA ASP A 44 -11.11 -2.40 -0.59
C ASP A 44 -10.76 -3.65 0.23
N GLN A 45 -9.79 -4.43 -0.24
CA GLN A 45 -9.35 -5.63 0.46
C GLN A 45 -8.67 -5.25 1.78
N PRO A 46 -9.16 -5.70 2.93
CA PRO A 46 -8.52 -5.39 4.19
C PRO A 46 -7.19 -6.15 4.33
N LEU A 47 -6.23 -5.50 4.98
CA LEU A 47 -4.92 -6.08 5.22
C LEU A 47 -4.74 -6.29 6.72
N PRO A 48 -4.12 -7.42 7.14
CA PRO A 48 -3.77 -7.60 8.55
C PRO A 48 -2.84 -6.49 9.02
N ASP A 49 -2.94 -6.12 10.29
CA ASP A 49 -2.11 -5.07 10.87
C ASP A 49 -0.63 -5.34 10.68
N ARG A 50 -0.22 -6.60 10.79
CA ARG A 50 1.16 -6.99 10.60
C ARG A 50 1.66 -6.64 9.20
N GLN A 51 0.83 -6.90 8.17
CA GLN A 51 1.22 -6.57 6.80
C GLN A 51 1.28 -5.06 6.59
N VAL A 52 0.38 -4.32 7.22
CA VAL A 52 0.43 -2.86 7.18
C VAL A 52 1.74 -2.36 7.78
N GLU A 53 2.11 -2.86 8.95
CA GLU A 53 3.35 -2.47 9.62
C GLU A 53 4.57 -2.83 8.78
N ASP A 54 4.60 -4.04 8.22
CA ASP A 54 5.71 -4.49 7.39
C ASP A 54 5.85 -3.59 6.16
N PHE A 55 4.74 -3.27 5.51
CA PHE A 55 4.77 -2.40 4.33
C PHE A 55 5.24 -0.99 4.69
N MET A 56 4.76 -0.45 5.80
CA MET A 56 5.18 0.88 6.23
C MET A 56 6.68 0.93 6.52
N ALA A 57 7.21 -0.14 7.08
CA ALA A 57 8.66 -0.23 7.32
C ALA A 57 9.44 -0.28 6.01
N LEU A 58 8.92 -1.00 5.00
CA LEU A 58 9.56 -1.05 3.68
C LEU A 58 9.51 0.30 2.97
N ALA A 59 8.40 1.02 3.11
CA ALA A 59 8.18 2.28 2.42
C ALA A 59 8.93 3.44 3.09
N ASN A 60 9.32 3.26 4.30
CA ASN A 60 9.96 4.32 5.10
C ASN A 60 11.47 4.46 4.73
#